data_2c1bebc4e72e6717b2409b488c39f9fe
#
_entry.id   2c1bebc4e72e6717b2409b488c39f9fe
#
_cell.length_a   1.000
_cell.length_b   1.000
_cell.length_c   1.000
_cell.angle_alpha   90.00
_cell.angle_beta   90.00
_cell.angle_gamma   90.00
#
_symmetry.space_group_name_H-M   'P 1'
#
loop_
_entity.id
_entity.type
_entity.pdbx_description
1 polymer ?
#
loop_
_entity_poly.entity_id
_entity_poly.type
_entity_poly.pdbx_seq_one_letter_code
_entity_poly.pdbx_strand_id
1 'polypeptide(L)'
;MGDDGNDRNCAMNGTDGGAYERFYPYYAELCALSELRKKPGFGIPLRSGMGGHSLLYLNGVRLDRGQGYPVLELCAPETAPGAHGVGISVNSHYKNANWVATEGRDFLWRGALAPGERLTRESYERTQHHAKAMGVLDGVEFHDHLFRGKPSGMAERDYMYEISVATDYAARFGRDIFRARVPLDRVRMAAVVNFLNELNAPYREGARVYQWKLFNDNCGHVAHNALAAAGIWAPWPTGQFFARAAFNFPVPKNELVDLALRVNDLPIQNPAAIYADEQTRRAFLATGALPAAAGGLTIAAPAVADNDVYDIDRLRLIFYDNPFWGPYRRRFARIFSEPRYRDLRANLRYFEALYARALEARGGGGQSSGFRRRYDEYVAQEAAKIRGHLRCLEDAGELLAEALA
;
A
#
# COMPACT_ATOMS: atom_id res chain seq x y z
N MET A 1 5.07 -6.03 39.63
CA MET A 1 5.81 -4.82 39.26
C MET A 1 5.29 -4.44 37.90
N GLY A 2 4.39 -3.42 37.88
CA GLY A 2 3.67 -3.02 36.68
C GLY A 2 4.56 -2.30 35.70
N ASP A 3 4.24 -2.50 34.46
CA ASP A 3 4.85 -1.85 33.30
C ASP A 3 4.23 -0.46 33.14
N ASP A 4 4.80 0.54 33.83
CA ASP A 4 4.39 1.96 33.72
C ASP A 4 5.10 2.70 32.56
N GLY A 5 5.63 1.95 31.58
CA GLY A 5 6.43 2.51 30.49
C GLY A 5 5.64 3.11 29.30
N ASN A 6 4.32 2.87 29.21
CA ASN A 6 3.55 3.21 28.00
C ASN A 6 2.80 4.55 28.04
N ASP A 7 2.71 5.20 29.21
CA ASP A 7 1.88 6.42 29.36
C ASP A 7 2.54 7.74 28.90
N ARG A 8 3.83 7.76 28.57
CA ARG A 8 4.53 9.02 28.22
C ARG A 8 4.53 9.41 26.75
N ASN A 9 3.97 8.58 25.86
CA ASN A 9 4.01 8.81 24.41
C ASN A 9 2.73 9.39 23.80
N CYS A 10 1.71 9.70 24.60
CA CYS A 10 0.45 10.23 24.08
C CYS A 10 0.43 11.74 23.80
N ALA A 11 1.33 12.49 24.41
CA ALA A 11 1.37 13.94 24.25
C ALA A 11 2.36 14.35 23.17
N MET A 12 1.90 14.63 21.96
CA MET A 12 2.32 15.72 21.07
C MET A 12 1.80 15.57 19.63
N ASN A 13 1.22 16.67 19.13
CA ASN A 13 0.83 17.01 17.75
C ASN A 13 -0.38 16.27 17.14
N GLY A 14 -1.53 16.93 17.29
CA GLY A 14 -2.85 16.50 16.83
C GLY A 14 -3.13 16.69 15.34
N THR A 15 -2.98 15.65 14.60
CA THR A 15 -3.85 15.30 13.46
C THR A 15 -3.98 13.78 13.47
N ASP A 16 -5.13 13.22 13.04
CA ASP A 16 -5.36 11.76 12.99
C ASP A 16 -4.24 11.00 12.26
N GLY A 17 -3.54 11.63 11.31
CA GLY A 17 -2.38 11.07 10.61
C GLY A 17 -1.19 10.79 11.53
N GLY A 18 -0.86 11.70 12.43
CA GLY A 18 0.25 11.51 13.38
C GLY A 18 -0.06 10.44 14.44
N ALA A 19 -1.34 10.33 14.86
CA ALA A 19 -1.77 9.27 15.76
C ALA A 19 -1.69 7.89 15.10
N TYR A 20 -2.11 7.78 13.85
CA TYR A 20 -2.04 6.53 13.11
C TYR A 20 -0.61 5.98 13.04
N GLU A 21 0.36 6.81 12.66
CA GLU A 21 1.75 6.38 12.49
C GLU A 21 2.43 6.00 13.82
N ARG A 22 2.01 6.63 14.94
CA ARG A 22 2.45 6.20 16.28
C ARG A 22 1.90 4.83 16.67
N PHE A 23 0.63 4.55 16.36
CA PHE A 23 0.01 3.26 16.66
C PHE A 23 0.52 2.14 15.76
N TYR A 24 0.83 2.47 14.51
CA TYR A 24 1.21 1.55 13.48
C TYR A 24 2.47 2.04 12.75
N PRO A 25 3.66 1.90 13.34
CA PRO A 25 4.92 2.33 12.72
C PRO A 25 5.21 1.58 11.42
N TYR A 26 4.71 0.35 11.29
CA TYR A 26 4.75 -0.43 10.06
C TYR A 26 3.36 -0.61 9.49
N TYR A 27 3.19 -0.21 8.24
CA TYR A 27 1.97 -0.51 7.47
C TYR A 27 2.28 -0.54 5.97
N ALA A 28 1.46 -1.29 5.24
CA ALA A 28 1.45 -1.28 3.79
C ALA A 28 0.20 -0.57 3.26
N GLU A 29 0.30 0.15 2.14
CA GLU A 29 -0.85 0.67 1.40
C GLU A 29 -0.84 0.07 -0.01
N LEU A 30 -1.85 -0.73 -0.33
CA LEU A 30 -2.14 -1.08 -1.72
C LEU A 30 -2.86 0.10 -2.37
N CYS A 31 -2.29 0.60 -3.46
CA CYS A 31 -2.78 1.79 -4.15
C CYS A 31 -3.32 1.41 -5.53
N ALA A 32 -4.56 1.75 -5.82
CA ALA A 32 -5.14 1.69 -7.15
C ALA A 32 -5.21 3.09 -7.74
N LEU A 33 -4.61 3.27 -8.91
CA LEU A 33 -4.49 4.52 -9.61
C LEU A 33 -5.43 4.54 -10.82
N SER A 34 -6.06 5.70 -11.08
CA SER A 34 -6.87 5.93 -12.27
C SER A 34 -6.03 5.92 -13.56
N GLU A 35 -6.68 6.08 -14.70
CA GLU A 35 -6.00 6.34 -15.98
C GLU A 35 -5.08 7.56 -15.88
N LEU A 36 -4.10 7.62 -16.77
CA LEU A 36 -3.20 8.75 -16.97
C LEU A 36 -3.39 9.31 -18.38
N ARG A 37 -3.55 10.61 -18.50
CA ARG A 37 -3.61 11.31 -19.78
C ARG A 37 -2.87 12.64 -19.70
N LYS A 38 -1.74 12.73 -20.39
CA LYS A 38 -0.98 13.98 -20.51
C LYS A 38 -1.59 14.86 -21.60
N LYS A 39 -1.70 16.17 -21.35
CA LYS A 39 -2.22 17.14 -22.34
C LYS A 39 -1.27 17.26 -23.52
N PRO A 40 -1.77 17.51 -24.74
CA PRO A 40 -0.93 17.83 -25.89
C PRO A 40 -0.02 19.04 -25.62
N GLY A 41 1.21 18.99 -26.13
CA GLY A 41 2.18 20.06 -25.95
C GLY A 41 3.02 20.03 -24.66
N PHE A 42 2.78 19.07 -23.79
CA PHE A 42 3.56 18.88 -22.56
C PHE A 42 4.57 17.72 -22.69
N GLY A 43 5.46 17.78 -23.66
CA GLY A 43 6.51 16.79 -23.86
C GLY A 43 5.98 15.47 -24.43
N ILE A 44 6.49 14.35 -23.95
CA ILE A 44 6.17 13.02 -24.49
C ILE A 44 4.71 12.66 -24.18
N PRO A 45 3.91 12.26 -25.18
CA PRO A 45 2.54 11.82 -24.95
C PRO A 45 2.53 10.56 -24.08
N LEU A 46 1.95 10.64 -22.89
CA LEU A 46 1.78 9.49 -22.00
C LEU A 46 0.29 9.18 -21.87
N ARG A 47 -0.05 7.93 -22.16
CA ARG A 47 -1.37 7.37 -21.86
C ARG A 47 -1.17 6.02 -21.19
N SER A 48 -1.76 5.84 -20.02
CA SER A 48 -1.84 4.51 -19.44
C SER A 48 -2.93 3.70 -20.14
N GLY A 49 -2.73 2.38 -20.18
CA GLY A 49 -3.79 1.46 -20.61
C GLY A 49 -5.03 1.55 -19.70
N MET A 50 -6.16 1.02 -20.19
CA MET A 50 -7.47 1.05 -19.50
C MET A 50 -7.46 0.38 -18.11
N GLY A 51 -6.47 -0.45 -17.77
CA GLY A 51 -6.38 -1.15 -16.48
C GLY A 51 -6.01 -0.27 -15.28
N GLY A 52 -5.51 0.95 -15.50
CA GLY A 52 -4.91 1.77 -14.45
C GLY A 52 -3.54 1.24 -14.02
N HIS A 53 -3.14 1.53 -12.79
CA HIS A 53 -1.85 1.11 -12.23
C HIS A 53 -2.00 0.77 -10.75
N SER A 54 -1.11 -0.06 -10.22
CA SER A 54 -0.99 -0.34 -8.79
C SER A 54 0.37 0.11 -8.29
N LEU A 55 0.37 0.72 -7.10
CA LEU A 55 1.56 0.96 -6.30
C LEU A 55 1.40 0.27 -4.95
N LEU A 56 2.51 -0.12 -4.35
CA LEU A 56 2.55 -0.56 -2.97
C LEU A 56 3.40 0.44 -2.18
N TYR A 57 2.81 1.11 -1.18
CA TYR A 57 3.56 1.97 -0.27
C TYR A 57 3.84 1.21 1.04
N LEU A 58 5.07 1.28 1.52
CA LEU A 58 5.52 0.63 2.75
C LEU A 58 6.04 1.70 3.71
N ASN A 59 5.43 1.82 4.89
CA ASN A 59 5.92 2.69 5.96
C ASN A 59 6.85 1.92 6.89
N GLY A 60 7.89 2.58 7.40
CA GLY A 60 8.92 1.94 8.23
C GLY A 60 9.98 1.17 7.41
N VAL A 61 10.08 1.50 6.11
CA VAL A 61 11.04 0.91 5.16
C VAL A 61 11.80 2.03 4.45
N ARG A 62 13.06 1.84 4.14
CA ARG A 62 13.93 2.75 3.39
C ARG A 62 14.69 2.03 2.28
N LEU A 63 15.29 2.79 1.37
CA LEU A 63 16.25 2.26 0.41
C LEU A 63 17.64 2.12 1.05
N ASP A 64 18.30 0.99 0.78
CA ASP A 64 19.74 0.85 0.98
C ASP A 64 20.47 1.57 -0.16
N ARG A 65 20.99 2.76 0.15
CA ARG A 65 21.72 3.61 -0.81
C ARG A 65 23.10 3.08 -1.18
N GLY A 66 23.66 2.16 -0.41
CA GLY A 66 24.99 1.59 -0.65
C GLY A 66 25.05 0.63 -1.84
N GLN A 67 23.89 0.13 -2.30
CA GLN A 67 23.84 -0.90 -3.33
C GLN A 67 23.89 -0.35 -4.77
N GLY A 68 23.64 0.95 -4.99
CA GLY A 68 23.53 1.53 -6.34
C GLY A 68 22.43 0.89 -7.21
N TYR A 69 21.46 0.21 -6.57
CA TYR A 69 20.35 -0.53 -7.15
C TYR A 69 19.21 -0.61 -6.11
N PRO A 70 17.94 -0.63 -6.49
CA PRO A 70 16.85 -0.60 -5.50
C PRO A 70 16.83 -1.86 -4.62
N VAL A 71 17.29 -1.71 -3.38
CA VAL A 71 17.24 -2.70 -2.30
C VAL A 71 16.58 -2.05 -1.08
N LEU A 72 15.70 -2.78 -0.40
CA LEU A 72 14.93 -2.30 0.74
C LEU A 72 15.56 -2.72 2.06
N GLU A 73 15.49 -1.83 3.04
CA GLU A 73 15.82 -2.10 4.43
C GLU A 73 14.66 -1.78 5.36
N LEU A 74 14.48 -2.61 6.39
CA LEU A 74 13.53 -2.35 7.46
C LEU A 74 14.12 -1.34 8.46
N CYS A 75 13.41 -0.24 8.72
CA CYS A 75 13.81 0.73 9.73
C CYS A 75 13.61 0.20 11.16
N ALA A 76 14.35 0.76 12.12
CA ALA A 76 14.10 0.51 13.52
C ALA A 76 12.79 1.18 13.96
N PRO A 77 12.04 0.61 14.93
CA PRO A 77 10.76 1.18 15.39
C PRO A 77 10.89 2.58 16.00
N GLU A 78 12.06 2.87 16.56
CA GLU A 78 12.37 4.15 17.22
C GLU A 78 12.61 5.29 16.22
N THR A 79 12.78 4.96 14.95
CA THR A 79 12.90 5.98 13.90
C THR A 79 11.58 6.72 13.78
N ALA A 80 11.63 8.06 13.80
CA ALA A 80 10.46 8.93 13.87
C ALA A 80 9.33 8.48 12.93
N PRO A 81 8.10 8.32 13.44
CA PRO A 81 6.96 7.91 12.63
C PRO A 81 6.81 8.81 11.40
N GLY A 82 6.58 8.20 10.22
CA GLY A 82 6.41 8.95 8.98
C GLY A 82 7.68 9.47 8.31
N ALA A 83 8.85 9.37 8.97
CA ALA A 83 10.12 9.81 8.38
C ALA A 83 10.62 8.88 7.26
N HIS A 84 10.25 7.60 7.32
CA HIS A 84 10.72 6.59 6.37
C HIS A 84 9.56 5.80 5.77
N GLY A 85 9.52 5.83 4.45
CA GLY A 85 8.59 5.02 3.68
C GLY A 85 8.94 5.06 2.20
N VAL A 86 8.60 3.99 1.50
CA VAL A 86 8.91 3.82 0.09
C VAL A 86 7.67 3.42 -0.70
N GLY A 87 7.53 3.97 -1.89
CA GLY A 87 6.55 3.53 -2.88
C GLY A 87 7.19 2.58 -3.87
N ILE A 88 6.65 1.38 -3.99
CA ILE A 88 7.10 0.35 -4.91
C ILE A 88 6.25 0.43 -6.19
N SER A 89 6.90 0.60 -7.33
CA SER A 89 6.29 0.62 -8.65
C SER A 89 6.82 -0.49 -9.54
N VAL A 90 5.94 -1.11 -10.30
CA VAL A 90 6.26 -2.14 -11.30
C VAL A 90 5.83 -1.64 -12.67
N ASN A 91 6.76 -1.56 -13.62
CA ASN A 91 6.50 -0.97 -14.91
C ASN A 91 7.05 -1.87 -16.04
N SER A 92 6.40 -1.85 -17.19
CA SER A 92 6.87 -2.56 -18.41
C SER A 92 8.15 -1.97 -19.00
N HIS A 93 8.63 -0.86 -18.49
CA HIS A 93 9.82 -0.18 -18.95
C HIS A 93 11.11 -0.84 -18.48
N TYR A 94 11.10 -1.48 -17.30
CA TYR A 94 12.31 -2.00 -16.65
C TYR A 94 12.84 -3.25 -17.35
N LYS A 95 14.16 -3.32 -17.47
CA LYS A 95 14.88 -4.43 -18.08
C LYS A 95 15.60 -5.30 -17.04
N ASN A 96 16.26 -4.64 -16.09
CA ASN A 96 17.08 -5.29 -15.05
C ASN A 96 16.46 -5.20 -13.64
N ALA A 97 15.20 -4.81 -13.50
CA ALA A 97 14.46 -4.74 -12.25
C ALA A 97 13.01 -5.18 -12.46
N ASN A 98 12.43 -5.88 -11.48
CA ASN A 98 10.99 -6.15 -11.44
C ASN A 98 10.23 -4.92 -10.90
N TRP A 99 10.80 -4.27 -9.88
CA TRP A 99 10.23 -3.08 -9.27
C TRP A 99 11.31 -2.01 -9.00
N VAL A 100 10.88 -0.77 -8.92
CA VAL A 100 11.67 0.36 -8.42
C VAL A 100 11.00 0.97 -7.19
N ALA A 101 11.77 1.73 -6.40
CA ALA A 101 11.26 2.36 -5.20
C ALA A 101 11.52 3.87 -5.21
N THR A 102 10.49 4.62 -4.78
CA THR A 102 10.57 6.06 -4.54
C THR A 102 10.44 6.33 -3.05
N GLU A 103 11.49 6.88 -2.45
CA GLU A 103 11.49 7.29 -1.04
C GLU A 103 10.71 8.57 -0.80
N GLY A 104 10.12 8.64 0.38
CA GLY A 104 9.38 9.81 0.82
C GLY A 104 7.92 9.80 0.33
N ARG A 105 7.00 9.74 1.30
CA ARG A 105 5.56 9.70 1.03
C ARG A 105 5.07 10.90 0.22
N ASP A 106 5.49 12.07 0.61
CA ASP A 106 5.07 13.30 -0.05
C ASP A 106 5.58 13.37 -1.49
N PHE A 107 6.84 12.99 -1.71
CA PHE A 107 7.42 12.97 -3.04
C PHE A 107 6.77 11.92 -3.95
N LEU A 108 6.48 10.73 -3.42
CA LEU A 108 5.75 9.69 -4.15
C LEU A 108 4.40 10.19 -4.67
N TRP A 109 3.67 10.98 -3.84
CA TRP A 109 2.33 11.42 -4.21
C TRP A 109 2.30 12.73 -4.99
N ARG A 110 3.03 13.75 -4.57
CA ARG A 110 2.95 15.10 -5.12
C ARG A 110 4.26 15.66 -5.68
N GLY A 111 5.28 14.81 -5.81
CA GLY A 111 6.58 15.26 -6.28
C GLY A 111 7.14 16.39 -5.42
N ALA A 112 7.73 17.39 -6.05
CA ALA A 112 8.28 18.59 -5.40
C ALA A 112 7.27 19.73 -5.22
N LEU A 113 5.95 19.47 -5.38
CA LEU A 113 4.92 20.48 -5.14
C LEU A 113 4.75 20.78 -3.65
N ALA A 114 4.69 22.05 -3.30
CA ALA A 114 4.23 22.51 -2.01
C ALA A 114 2.71 22.21 -1.82
N PRO A 115 2.18 22.17 -0.59
CA PRO A 115 0.74 22.07 -0.36
C PRO A 115 -0.01 23.22 -1.06
N GLY A 116 -1.00 22.87 -1.90
CA GLY A 116 -1.80 23.85 -2.65
C GLY A 116 -1.12 24.45 -3.89
N GLU A 117 0.11 24.08 -4.18
CA GLU A 117 0.82 24.55 -5.37
C GLU A 117 0.24 23.96 -6.66
N ARG A 118 0.14 24.80 -7.69
CA ARG A 118 -0.29 24.45 -9.03
C ARG A 118 0.75 23.57 -9.74
N LEU A 119 0.30 22.59 -10.52
CA LEU A 119 1.15 21.82 -11.41
C LEU A 119 1.31 22.57 -12.76
N THR A 120 2.43 23.27 -12.89
CA THR A 120 2.87 23.97 -14.11
C THR A 120 4.01 23.18 -14.78
N ARG A 121 4.46 23.66 -15.95
CA ARG A 121 5.69 23.14 -16.59
C ARG A 121 6.91 23.23 -15.66
N GLU A 122 7.06 24.37 -15.01
CA GLU A 122 8.21 24.63 -14.12
C GLU A 122 8.21 23.68 -12.91
N SER A 123 7.08 23.54 -12.22
CA SER A 123 6.98 22.62 -11.06
C SER A 123 7.10 21.15 -11.48
N TYR A 124 6.69 20.80 -12.70
CA TYR A 124 6.90 19.49 -13.30
C TYR A 124 8.40 19.21 -13.53
N GLU A 125 9.12 20.13 -14.15
CA GLU A 125 10.58 20.02 -14.39
C GLU A 125 11.37 20.01 -13.08
N ARG A 126 10.98 20.83 -12.10
CA ARG A 126 11.54 20.82 -10.74
C ARG A 126 11.38 19.44 -10.09
N THR A 127 10.22 18.80 -10.27
CA THR A 127 9.98 17.43 -9.75
C THR A 127 10.89 16.40 -10.42
N GLN A 128 11.09 16.49 -11.73
CA GLN A 128 12.03 15.59 -12.42
C GLN A 128 13.47 15.79 -11.96
N HIS A 129 13.93 17.04 -11.78
CA HIS A 129 15.24 17.32 -11.24
C HIS A 129 15.41 16.75 -9.84
N HIS A 130 14.40 16.88 -8.99
CA HIS A 130 14.42 16.33 -7.64
C HIS A 130 14.47 14.78 -7.67
N ALA A 131 13.66 14.14 -8.54
CA ALA A 131 13.71 12.69 -8.71
C ALA A 131 15.10 12.17 -9.13
N LYS A 132 15.76 12.91 -10.05
CA LYS A 132 17.14 12.59 -10.48
C LYS A 132 18.15 12.76 -9.34
N ALA A 133 18.02 13.81 -8.55
CA ALA A 133 18.86 14.05 -7.38
C ALA A 133 18.66 12.99 -6.29
N MET A 134 17.45 12.49 -6.13
CA MET A 134 17.13 11.37 -5.23
C MET A 134 17.60 10.02 -5.77
N GLY A 135 17.96 9.92 -7.05
CA GLY A 135 18.37 8.66 -7.67
C GLY A 135 17.25 7.62 -7.79
N VAL A 136 16.00 8.03 -8.05
CA VAL A 136 14.82 7.13 -8.11
C VAL A 136 15.04 5.97 -9.08
N LEU A 137 15.75 6.20 -10.19
CA LEU A 137 16.05 5.20 -11.23
C LEU A 137 17.54 4.82 -11.27
N ASP A 138 18.31 5.06 -10.22
CA ASP A 138 19.72 4.71 -10.21
C ASP A 138 19.88 3.17 -10.23
N GLY A 139 20.80 2.71 -11.11
CA GLY A 139 21.04 1.29 -11.33
C GLY A 139 19.96 0.56 -12.14
N VAL A 140 18.87 1.26 -12.54
CA VAL A 140 17.79 0.67 -13.33
C VAL A 140 18.03 0.91 -14.82
N GLU A 141 17.89 -0.13 -15.61
CA GLU A 141 17.93 -0.09 -17.06
C GLU A 141 16.52 -0.23 -17.64
N PHE A 142 16.24 0.50 -18.72
CA PHE A 142 15.01 0.36 -19.49
C PHE A 142 15.27 -0.48 -20.75
N HIS A 143 14.21 -1.09 -21.27
CA HIS A 143 14.30 -1.83 -22.53
C HIS A 143 14.67 -0.93 -23.70
N ASP A 144 15.60 -1.37 -24.54
CA ASP A 144 16.17 -0.60 -25.66
C ASP A 144 15.11 -0.12 -26.67
N HIS A 145 14.02 -0.89 -26.86
CA HIS A 145 12.94 -0.54 -27.77
C HIS A 145 12.18 0.73 -27.38
N LEU A 146 12.19 1.11 -26.09
CA LEU A 146 11.51 2.32 -25.59
C LEU A 146 12.19 3.58 -26.11
N PHE A 147 13.51 3.56 -26.26
CA PHE A 147 14.28 4.71 -26.70
C PHE A 147 14.07 5.07 -28.19
N ARG A 148 13.41 4.19 -28.97
CA ARG A 148 13.01 4.50 -30.36
C ARG A 148 12.02 5.66 -30.44
N GLY A 149 11.23 5.90 -29.40
CA GLY A 149 10.29 7.01 -29.31
C GLY A 149 10.87 8.28 -28.64
N LYS A 150 12.15 8.24 -28.26
CA LYS A 150 12.83 9.34 -27.60
C LYS A 150 13.03 10.53 -28.56
N PRO A 151 12.67 11.77 -28.17
CA PRO A 151 12.94 12.96 -28.96
C PRO A 151 14.43 13.11 -29.30
N SER A 152 14.72 13.58 -30.51
CA SER A 152 16.11 13.89 -30.92
C SER A 152 16.74 14.90 -29.97
N GLY A 153 17.99 14.64 -29.55
CA GLY A 153 18.73 15.50 -28.61
C GLY A 153 18.42 15.30 -27.13
N MET A 154 17.37 14.56 -26.76
CA MET A 154 17.10 14.23 -25.36
C MET A 154 18.06 13.12 -24.90
N ALA A 155 18.69 13.24 -23.71
CA ALA A 155 19.47 12.18 -23.13
C ALA A 155 18.55 11.00 -22.70
N GLU A 156 19.05 9.77 -22.77
CA GLU A 156 18.27 8.57 -22.37
C GLU A 156 17.81 8.64 -20.90
N ARG A 157 18.68 9.09 -20.02
CA ARG A 157 18.35 9.28 -18.60
C ARG A 157 17.21 10.31 -18.44
N ASP A 158 17.18 11.39 -19.20
CA ASP A 158 16.12 12.38 -19.14
C ASP A 158 14.80 11.79 -19.63
N TYR A 159 14.85 10.99 -20.68
CA TYR A 159 13.70 10.27 -21.20
C TYR A 159 13.11 9.28 -20.18
N MET A 160 13.96 8.51 -19.49
CA MET A 160 13.53 7.60 -18.43
C MET A 160 12.74 8.33 -17.35
N TYR A 161 13.28 9.43 -16.82
CA TYR A 161 12.59 10.24 -15.80
C TYR A 161 11.31 10.87 -16.32
N GLU A 162 11.29 11.30 -17.59
CA GLU A 162 10.08 11.89 -18.21
C GLU A 162 8.91 10.91 -18.27
N ILE A 163 9.15 9.66 -18.69
CA ILE A 163 8.08 8.66 -18.83
C ILE A 163 7.68 8.01 -17.50
N SER A 164 8.44 8.23 -16.44
CA SER A 164 8.20 7.71 -15.09
C SER A 164 7.34 8.64 -14.21
N VAL A 165 7.18 9.93 -14.59
CA VAL A 165 6.34 10.87 -13.84
C VAL A 165 4.89 10.41 -13.83
N ALA A 166 4.22 10.56 -12.70
CA ALA A 166 2.85 10.13 -12.44
C ALA A 166 2.63 8.61 -12.57
N THR A 167 3.71 7.83 -12.66
CA THR A 167 3.68 6.37 -12.66
C THR A 167 4.54 5.83 -11.53
N ASP A 168 5.80 6.18 -11.46
CA ASP A 168 6.75 5.66 -10.46
C ASP A 168 6.95 6.67 -9.30
N TYR A 169 6.76 7.94 -9.55
CA TYR A 169 6.79 9.04 -8.56
C TYR A 169 5.82 10.16 -8.97
N ALA A 170 5.52 11.08 -8.05
CA ALA A 170 4.57 12.18 -8.23
C ALA A 170 3.19 11.70 -8.76
N ALA A 171 2.72 10.57 -8.23
CA ALA A 171 1.61 9.83 -8.81
C ALA A 171 0.28 10.62 -8.89
N ARG A 172 0.06 11.60 -8.00
CA ARG A 172 -1.13 12.48 -8.02
C ARG A 172 -1.07 13.59 -9.09
N PHE A 173 0.02 13.73 -9.81
CA PHE A 173 0.08 14.75 -10.86
C PHE A 173 -1.02 14.57 -11.90
N GLY A 174 -1.34 13.36 -12.29
CA GLY A 174 -2.32 13.08 -13.32
C GLY A 174 -3.26 11.90 -12.99
N ARG A 175 -3.37 11.49 -11.73
CA ARG A 175 -4.16 10.32 -11.32
C ARG A 175 -4.89 10.53 -10.01
N ASP A 176 -6.12 10.06 -9.94
CA ASP A 176 -6.77 9.78 -8.67
C ASP A 176 -6.17 8.52 -8.06
N ILE A 177 -5.90 8.56 -6.77
CA ILE A 177 -5.31 7.45 -6.03
C ILE A 177 -6.25 7.01 -4.93
N PHE A 178 -6.55 5.71 -4.93
CA PHE A 178 -7.32 5.05 -3.88
C PHE A 178 -6.41 4.07 -3.16
N ARG A 179 -6.35 4.15 -1.83
CA ARG A 179 -5.43 3.40 -1.01
C ARG A 179 -6.18 2.54 0.01
N ALA A 180 -5.78 1.30 0.17
CA ALA A 180 -6.18 0.43 1.27
C ALA A 180 -4.94 0.21 2.15
N ARG A 181 -4.99 0.74 3.37
CA ARG A 181 -3.92 0.69 4.35
C ARG A 181 -4.10 -0.51 5.27
N VAL A 182 -3.02 -1.24 5.51
CA VAL A 182 -2.99 -2.45 6.36
C VAL A 182 -1.88 -2.32 7.38
N PRO A 183 -2.18 -2.23 8.68
CA PRO A 183 -1.17 -2.31 9.73
C PRO A 183 -0.45 -3.68 9.69
N LEU A 184 0.85 -3.63 9.85
CA LEU A 184 1.70 -4.82 9.96
C LEU A 184 2.55 -4.71 11.22
N ASP A 185 2.92 -5.85 11.79
CA ASP A 185 3.99 -5.90 12.76
C ASP A 185 5.36 -5.95 12.06
N ARG A 186 6.42 -5.85 12.84
CA ARG A 186 7.80 -5.84 12.32
C ARG A 186 8.16 -7.12 11.56
N VAL A 187 7.69 -8.26 12.03
CA VAL A 187 7.97 -9.57 11.43
C VAL A 187 7.31 -9.68 10.05
N ARG A 188 6.04 -9.28 9.96
CA ARG A 188 5.30 -9.29 8.71
C ARG A 188 5.84 -8.27 7.71
N MET A 189 6.26 -7.07 8.16
CA MET A 189 6.91 -6.11 7.28
C MET A 189 8.28 -6.62 6.80
N ALA A 190 9.05 -7.28 7.66
CA ALA A 190 10.31 -7.91 7.24
C ALA A 190 10.09 -8.98 6.15
N ALA A 191 9.01 -9.76 6.25
CA ALA A 191 8.67 -10.74 5.22
C ALA A 191 8.33 -10.07 3.88
N VAL A 192 7.64 -8.93 3.88
CA VAL A 192 7.38 -8.11 2.68
C VAL A 192 8.68 -7.62 2.06
N VAL A 193 9.58 -7.04 2.88
CA VAL A 193 10.87 -6.51 2.43
C VAL A 193 11.73 -7.62 1.81
N ASN A 194 11.84 -8.77 2.50
CA ASN A 194 12.60 -9.91 1.99
C ASN A 194 12.05 -10.42 0.67
N PHE A 195 10.73 -10.61 0.56
CA PHE A 195 10.07 -11.02 -0.67
C PHE A 195 10.42 -10.07 -1.85
N LEU A 196 10.32 -8.77 -1.64
CA LEU A 196 10.61 -7.78 -2.69
C LEU A 196 12.08 -7.80 -3.10
N ASN A 197 13.01 -7.89 -2.14
CA ASN A 197 14.44 -7.98 -2.42
C ASN A 197 14.80 -9.27 -3.18
N GLU A 198 14.26 -10.41 -2.76
CA GLU A 198 14.44 -11.70 -3.45
C GLU A 198 13.86 -11.68 -4.86
N LEU A 199 12.74 -10.99 -5.07
CA LEU A 199 12.12 -10.83 -6.39
C LEU A 199 13.02 -10.06 -7.36
N ASN A 200 13.75 -9.04 -6.87
CA ASN A 200 14.66 -8.22 -7.68
C ASN A 200 16.05 -8.86 -7.88
N ALA A 201 16.50 -9.74 -6.98
CA ALA A 201 17.86 -10.28 -7.00
C ALA A 201 18.28 -10.90 -8.35
N PRO A 202 17.48 -11.77 -9.03
CA PRO A 202 17.88 -12.38 -10.29
C PRO A 202 18.08 -11.37 -11.44
N TYR A 203 17.41 -10.23 -11.38
CA TYR A 203 17.55 -9.16 -12.37
C TYR A 203 18.79 -8.32 -12.09
N ARG A 204 19.05 -7.99 -10.83
CA ARG A 204 20.27 -7.30 -10.41
C ARG A 204 21.53 -8.09 -10.77
N GLU A 205 21.49 -9.40 -10.60
CA GLU A 205 22.60 -10.30 -10.89
C GLU A 205 22.78 -10.58 -12.40
N GLY A 206 21.90 -10.04 -13.24
CA GLY A 206 21.92 -10.27 -14.69
C GLY A 206 21.49 -11.68 -15.11
N ALA A 207 20.99 -12.51 -14.17
CA ALA A 207 20.53 -13.86 -14.45
C ALA A 207 19.23 -13.88 -15.26
N ARG A 208 18.46 -12.80 -15.21
CA ARG A 208 17.20 -12.65 -15.92
C ARG A 208 17.01 -11.23 -16.44
N VAL A 209 16.25 -11.13 -17.54
CA VAL A 209 15.70 -9.87 -18.06
C VAL A 209 14.22 -9.82 -17.68
N TYR A 210 13.81 -8.73 -17.04
CA TYR A 210 12.41 -8.55 -16.65
C TYR A 210 11.55 -8.35 -17.88
N GLN A 211 10.40 -9.02 -17.91
CA GLN A 211 9.38 -8.87 -18.94
C GLN A 211 8.01 -8.77 -18.27
N TRP A 212 7.46 -7.60 -18.29
CA TRP A 212 6.11 -7.37 -17.81
C TRP A 212 5.08 -8.17 -18.60
N LYS A 213 4.20 -8.87 -17.89
CA LYS A 213 3.14 -9.69 -18.48
C LYS A 213 1.81 -9.38 -17.83
N LEU A 214 0.84 -8.97 -18.64
CA LEU A 214 -0.47 -8.53 -18.16
C LEU A 214 -1.16 -9.53 -17.21
N PHE A 215 -1.03 -10.82 -17.45
CA PHE A 215 -1.75 -11.85 -16.71
C PHE A 215 -0.91 -12.62 -15.68
N ASN A 216 0.41 -12.52 -15.73
CA ASN A 216 1.29 -13.42 -14.98
C ASN A 216 2.35 -12.70 -14.15
N ASP A 217 2.73 -11.48 -14.51
CA ASP A 217 3.78 -10.72 -13.82
C ASP A 217 3.63 -9.21 -14.09
N ASN A 218 2.87 -8.55 -13.25
CA ASN A 218 2.59 -7.12 -13.33
C ASN A 218 2.51 -6.47 -11.95
N CYS A 219 2.20 -5.18 -11.90
CA CYS A 219 2.10 -4.41 -10.65
C CYS A 219 1.10 -5.01 -9.64
N GLY A 220 -0.02 -5.58 -10.10
CA GLY A 220 -0.98 -6.27 -9.24
C GLY A 220 -0.40 -7.53 -8.60
N HIS A 221 0.29 -8.37 -9.39
CA HIS A 221 0.92 -9.59 -8.87
C HIS A 221 1.99 -9.30 -7.80
N VAL A 222 2.82 -8.31 -8.04
CA VAL A 222 3.87 -7.95 -7.08
C VAL A 222 3.28 -7.44 -5.78
N ALA A 223 2.32 -6.52 -5.85
CA ALA A 223 1.65 -5.99 -4.66
C ALA A 223 0.87 -7.08 -3.90
N HIS A 224 0.14 -7.94 -4.62
CA HIS A 224 -0.57 -9.07 -4.02
C HIS A 224 0.39 -10.04 -3.31
N ASN A 225 1.45 -10.47 -3.99
CA ASN A 225 2.38 -11.45 -3.44
C ASN A 225 3.24 -10.88 -2.31
N ALA A 226 3.55 -9.60 -2.33
CA ALA A 226 4.19 -8.91 -1.20
C ALA A 226 3.29 -8.95 0.06
N LEU A 227 1.99 -8.70 -0.08
CA LEU A 227 1.02 -8.81 1.02
C LEU A 227 0.74 -10.28 1.40
N ALA A 228 0.86 -11.21 0.45
CA ALA A 228 0.80 -12.65 0.75
C ALA A 228 1.99 -13.10 1.61
N ALA A 229 3.19 -12.56 1.39
CA ALA A 229 4.35 -12.81 2.25
C ALA A 229 4.10 -12.35 3.70
N ALA A 230 3.29 -11.30 3.90
CA ALA A 230 2.81 -10.88 5.22
C ALA A 230 1.63 -11.71 5.76
N GLY A 231 1.18 -12.77 5.08
CA GLY A 231 0.09 -13.63 5.51
C GLY A 231 -1.32 -13.03 5.34
N ILE A 232 -1.48 -11.97 4.55
CA ILE A 232 -2.80 -11.36 4.32
C ILE A 232 -3.69 -12.27 3.49
N TRP A 233 -3.16 -12.88 2.45
CA TRP A 233 -3.86 -13.82 1.55
C TRP A 233 -2.89 -14.87 0.97
N ALA A 234 -3.39 -15.81 0.14
CA ALA A 234 -2.55 -16.79 -0.54
C ALA A 234 -1.80 -16.12 -1.70
N PRO A 235 -0.56 -16.52 -1.98
CA PRO A 235 0.17 -15.97 -3.11
C PRO A 235 -0.48 -16.38 -4.44
N TRP A 236 -0.43 -15.48 -5.39
CA TRP A 236 -0.77 -15.80 -6.77
C TRP A 236 0.44 -16.44 -7.46
N PRO A 237 0.25 -17.56 -8.14
CA PRO A 237 1.32 -18.16 -8.89
C PRO A 237 1.68 -17.27 -10.08
N THR A 238 2.96 -16.97 -10.23
CA THR A 238 3.53 -16.33 -11.42
C THR A 238 3.89 -17.41 -12.46
N GLY A 239 3.73 -17.10 -13.74
CA GLY A 239 4.09 -18.03 -14.81
C GLY A 239 3.06 -19.11 -15.16
N GLN A 240 1.80 -18.97 -14.70
CA GLN A 240 0.72 -19.90 -15.03
C GLN A 240 0.26 -19.82 -16.49
N PHE A 241 -0.38 -20.92 -16.95
CA PHE A 241 -1.06 -20.98 -18.24
C PHE A 241 -2.19 -19.94 -18.30
N PHE A 242 -2.27 -19.24 -19.45
CA PHE A 242 -3.14 -18.08 -19.69
C PHE A 242 -4.59 -18.24 -19.20
N ALA A 243 -5.23 -19.40 -19.45
CA ALA A 243 -6.63 -19.60 -19.06
C ALA A 243 -6.87 -19.54 -17.54
N ARG A 244 -5.91 -20.00 -16.74
CA ARG A 244 -6.00 -19.96 -15.28
C ARG A 244 -5.66 -18.56 -14.72
N ALA A 245 -4.71 -17.86 -15.35
CA ALA A 245 -4.35 -16.49 -15.03
C ALA A 245 -5.50 -15.52 -15.34
N ALA A 246 -6.31 -15.77 -16.36
CA ALA A 246 -7.46 -14.95 -16.71
C ALA A 246 -8.58 -14.99 -15.65
N PHE A 247 -8.70 -16.07 -14.87
CA PHE A 247 -9.64 -16.14 -13.73
C PHE A 247 -9.20 -15.27 -12.54
N ASN A 248 -7.89 -15.08 -12.38
CA ASN A 248 -7.31 -14.24 -11.32
C ASN A 248 -6.85 -12.90 -11.94
N PHE A 249 -7.60 -12.35 -12.89
CA PHE A 249 -7.21 -11.13 -13.58
C PHE A 249 -6.98 -9.98 -12.57
N PRO A 250 -5.73 -9.52 -12.39
CA PRO A 250 -5.37 -8.58 -11.37
C PRO A 250 -5.80 -7.17 -11.78
N VAL A 251 -7.03 -6.83 -11.48
CA VAL A 251 -7.52 -5.47 -11.66
C VAL A 251 -7.20 -4.68 -10.39
N PRO A 252 -6.36 -3.64 -10.46
CA PRO A 252 -5.91 -2.90 -9.27
C PRO A 252 -7.01 -2.48 -8.32
N LYS A 253 -8.18 -2.12 -8.85
CA LYS A 253 -9.31 -1.67 -8.04
C LYS A 253 -10.05 -2.80 -7.35
N ASN A 254 -10.17 -3.96 -8.03
CA ASN A 254 -10.78 -5.13 -7.42
C ASN A 254 -9.91 -5.63 -6.26
N GLU A 255 -8.59 -5.69 -6.45
CA GLU A 255 -7.60 -6.02 -5.43
C GLU A 255 -7.69 -5.09 -4.21
N LEU A 256 -7.78 -3.79 -4.44
CA LEU A 256 -7.95 -2.81 -3.36
C LEU A 256 -9.23 -3.06 -2.55
N VAL A 257 -10.34 -3.36 -3.23
CA VAL A 257 -11.62 -3.67 -2.56
C VAL A 257 -11.50 -4.97 -1.75
N ASP A 258 -10.91 -6.01 -2.35
CA ASP A 258 -10.74 -7.30 -1.67
C ASP A 258 -9.83 -7.18 -0.45
N LEU A 259 -8.75 -6.39 -0.54
CA LEU A 259 -7.87 -6.11 0.59
C LEU A 259 -8.61 -5.38 1.73
N ALA A 260 -9.31 -4.29 1.40
CA ALA A 260 -10.05 -3.52 2.39
C ALA A 260 -11.11 -4.37 3.14
N LEU A 261 -11.82 -5.23 2.39
CA LEU A 261 -12.79 -6.16 2.98
C LEU A 261 -12.09 -7.28 3.78
N ARG A 262 -11.01 -7.86 3.25
CA ARG A 262 -10.24 -8.92 3.93
C ARG A 262 -9.74 -8.46 5.30
N VAL A 263 -9.25 -7.22 5.37
CA VAL A 263 -8.69 -6.65 6.60
C VAL A 263 -9.78 -6.27 7.60
N ASN A 264 -10.96 -5.85 7.15
CA ASN A 264 -12.00 -5.33 8.03
C ASN A 264 -13.17 -6.28 8.31
N ASP A 265 -13.50 -7.19 7.39
CA ASP A 265 -14.73 -7.98 7.46
C ASP A 265 -14.50 -9.45 7.85
N LEU A 266 -13.30 -9.81 8.28
CA LEU A 266 -13.03 -11.17 8.75
C LEU A 266 -13.90 -11.47 9.99
N PRO A 267 -14.58 -12.63 10.07
CA PRO A 267 -15.49 -12.94 11.17
C PRO A 267 -14.71 -13.35 12.45
N ILE A 268 -13.99 -12.41 13.05
CA ILE A 268 -13.15 -12.64 14.25
C ILE A 268 -13.96 -13.22 15.40
N GLN A 269 -15.22 -12.84 15.59
CA GLN A 269 -16.09 -13.37 16.64
C GLN A 269 -16.47 -14.86 16.45
N ASN A 270 -16.09 -15.47 15.32
CA ASN A 270 -16.38 -16.86 15.00
C ASN A 270 -15.10 -17.67 14.77
N PRO A 271 -14.45 -18.16 15.84
CA PRO A 271 -13.20 -18.92 15.73
C PRO A 271 -13.34 -20.20 14.92
N ALA A 272 -14.54 -20.79 14.82
CA ALA A 272 -14.78 -21.95 13.99
C ALA A 272 -14.69 -21.60 12.49
N ALA A 273 -15.24 -20.45 12.07
CA ALA A 273 -15.11 -19.97 10.71
C ALA A 273 -13.65 -19.63 10.37
N ILE A 274 -12.91 -18.99 11.28
CA ILE A 274 -11.47 -18.73 11.13
C ILE A 274 -10.68 -20.04 10.98
N TYR A 275 -10.99 -21.04 11.78
CA TYR A 275 -10.33 -22.35 11.73
C TYR A 275 -10.66 -23.13 10.45
N ALA A 276 -11.89 -23.02 9.94
CA ALA A 276 -12.35 -23.67 8.71
C ALA A 276 -11.73 -23.03 7.44
N ASP A 277 -11.43 -21.73 7.46
CA ASP A 277 -10.68 -21.09 6.39
C ASP A 277 -9.20 -21.51 6.46
N GLU A 278 -8.84 -22.48 5.62
CA GLU A 278 -7.51 -23.08 5.59
C GLU A 278 -6.39 -22.04 5.43
N GLN A 279 -6.61 -21.05 4.59
CA GLN A 279 -5.64 -19.98 4.34
C GLN A 279 -5.44 -19.11 5.59
N THR A 280 -6.51 -18.63 6.18
CA THR A 280 -6.46 -17.81 7.40
C THR A 280 -5.83 -18.60 8.56
N ARG A 281 -6.22 -19.87 8.71
CA ARG A 281 -5.65 -20.76 9.72
C ARG A 281 -4.15 -20.94 9.55
N ARG A 282 -3.67 -21.24 8.32
CA ARG A 282 -2.24 -21.39 8.03
C ARG A 282 -1.47 -20.09 8.31
N ALA A 283 -1.97 -18.96 7.85
CA ALA A 283 -1.34 -17.66 8.08
C ALA A 283 -1.25 -17.37 9.58
N PHE A 284 -2.34 -17.54 10.32
CA PHE A 284 -2.38 -17.33 11.77
C PHE A 284 -1.41 -18.25 12.54
N LEU A 285 -1.34 -19.52 12.17
CA LEU A 285 -0.40 -20.45 12.82
C LEU A 285 1.07 -20.13 12.51
N ALA A 286 1.35 -19.60 11.33
CA ALA A 286 2.70 -19.23 10.90
C ALA A 286 3.17 -17.89 11.49
N THR A 287 2.31 -16.88 11.51
CA THR A 287 2.67 -15.50 11.88
C THR A 287 2.22 -15.09 13.28
N GLY A 288 1.29 -15.80 13.88
CA GLY A 288 0.63 -15.42 15.13
C GLY A 288 -0.40 -14.29 14.97
N ALA A 289 -0.67 -13.81 13.76
CA ALA A 289 -1.59 -12.73 13.47
C ALA A 289 -2.65 -13.13 12.44
N LEU A 290 -3.87 -12.60 12.60
CA LEU A 290 -4.92 -12.73 11.60
C LEU A 290 -4.69 -11.74 10.44
N PRO A 291 -5.22 -12.01 9.23
CA PRO A 291 -5.25 -11.03 8.14
C PRO A 291 -6.02 -9.75 8.51
N ALA A 292 -7.02 -9.85 9.37
CA ALA A 292 -7.76 -8.69 9.87
C ALA A 292 -6.91 -7.88 10.86
N ALA A 293 -6.99 -6.55 10.74
CA ALA A 293 -6.22 -5.66 11.59
C ALA A 293 -7.01 -4.37 11.89
N ALA A 294 -7.16 -4.04 13.17
CA ALA A 294 -7.62 -2.71 13.58
C ALA A 294 -6.67 -1.64 13.02
N GLY A 295 -7.22 -0.58 12.46
CA GLY A 295 -6.46 0.43 11.72
C GLY A 295 -6.38 0.16 10.20
N GLY A 296 -7.07 -0.88 9.70
CA GLY A 296 -7.24 -1.08 8.26
C GLY A 296 -8.14 0.00 7.66
N LEU A 297 -7.57 0.97 6.93
CA LEU A 297 -8.28 2.16 6.45
C LEU A 297 -8.21 2.31 4.94
N THR A 298 -9.24 2.96 4.36
CA THR A 298 -9.26 3.38 2.97
C THR A 298 -9.13 4.90 2.86
N ILE A 299 -8.33 5.36 1.91
CA ILE A 299 -8.01 6.77 1.71
C ILE A 299 -8.13 7.11 0.23
N ALA A 300 -8.92 8.11 -0.12
CA ALA A 300 -8.98 8.67 -1.45
C ALA A 300 -8.15 9.95 -1.53
N ALA A 301 -7.31 10.05 -2.55
CA ALA A 301 -6.50 11.23 -2.83
C ALA A 301 -6.69 11.61 -4.31
N PRO A 302 -7.42 12.68 -4.61
CA PRO A 302 -7.64 13.12 -5.99
C PRO A 302 -6.33 13.59 -6.63
N ALA A 303 -6.30 13.61 -7.96
CA ALA A 303 -5.25 14.25 -8.72
C ALA A 303 -5.07 15.72 -8.29
N VAL A 304 -3.92 16.31 -8.63
CA VAL A 304 -3.67 17.74 -8.41
C VAL A 304 -4.69 18.54 -9.22
N ALA A 305 -5.58 19.28 -8.54
CA ALA A 305 -6.73 19.93 -9.16
C ALA A 305 -6.33 21.05 -10.13
N ASP A 306 -5.39 21.91 -9.71
CA ASP A 306 -4.87 22.99 -10.56
C ASP A 306 -3.70 22.47 -11.40
N ASN A 307 -3.98 22.05 -12.64
CA ASN A 307 -3.12 21.18 -13.42
C ASN A 307 -3.04 21.60 -14.90
N ASP A 308 -1.88 22.11 -15.31
CA ASP A 308 -1.63 22.46 -16.70
C ASP A 308 -1.17 21.25 -17.55
N VAL A 309 -0.59 20.22 -16.91
CA VAL A 309 0.15 19.14 -17.57
C VAL A 309 -0.74 17.97 -17.96
N TYR A 310 -1.66 17.57 -17.08
CA TYR A 310 -2.50 16.39 -17.28
C TYR A 310 -3.97 16.74 -17.45
N ASP A 311 -4.67 15.98 -18.28
CA ASP A 311 -6.12 16.03 -18.42
C ASP A 311 -6.73 15.17 -17.30
N ILE A 312 -7.22 15.84 -16.26
CA ILE A 312 -7.78 15.19 -15.06
C ILE A 312 -9.31 15.15 -15.07
N ASP A 313 -9.98 15.81 -16.00
CA ASP A 313 -11.46 15.92 -16.04
C ASP A 313 -12.14 14.60 -16.41
N ARG A 314 -11.40 13.69 -17.00
CA ARG A 314 -11.91 12.43 -17.55
C ARG A 314 -11.20 11.19 -16.99
N LEU A 315 -10.68 11.28 -15.77
CA LEU A 315 -10.04 10.15 -15.12
C LEU A 315 -11.06 9.03 -14.87
N ARG A 316 -10.75 7.84 -15.34
CA ARG A 316 -11.62 6.67 -15.20
C ARG A 316 -11.01 5.65 -14.28
N LEU A 317 -11.87 5.11 -13.44
CA LEU A 317 -11.60 3.93 -12.64
C LEU A 317 -12.40 2.77 -13.24
N ILE A 318 -11.73 1.72 -13.67
CA ILE A 318 -12.37 0.55 -14.28
C ILE A 318 -12.58 -0.51 -13.21
N PHE A 319 -13.83 -0.96 -13.07
CA PHE A 319 -14.21 -2.11 -12.26
C PHE A 319 -14.70 -3.22 -13.17
N TYR A 320 -14.40 -4.44 -12.81
CA TYR A 320 -15.00 -5.60 -13.42
C TYR A 320 -16.09 -6.14 -12.50
N ASP A 321 -17.31 -5.66 -12.73
CA ASP A 321 -18.52 -6.22 -12.14
C ASP A 321 -19.03 -7.31 -13.06
N ASN A 322 -19.13 -8.53 -12.56
CA ASN A 322 -19.81 -9.61 -13.25
C ASN A 322 -20.35 -10.63 -12.23
N PRO A 323 -21.21 -11.58 -12.66
CA PRO A 323 -21.78 -12.59 -11.76
C PRO A 323 -20.74 -13.47 -11.06
N PHE A 324 -19.55 -13.63 -11.63
CA PHE A 324 -18.51 -14.49 -11.06
C PHE A 324 -17.65 -13.76 -10.01
N TRP A 325 -17.29 -12.48 -10.26
CA TRP A 325 -16.44 -11.70 -9.33
C TRP A 325 -17.24 -10.83 -8.38
N GLY A 326 -18.51 -10.54 -8.70
CA GLY A 326 -19.45 -9.82 -7.85
C GLY A 326 -19.48 -8.31 -8.09
N PRO A 327 -20.22 -7.59 -7.22
CA PRO A 327 -20.54 -6.17 -7.40
C PRO A 327 -19.44 -5.26 -6.87
N TYR A 328 -18.28 -5.19 -7.51
CA TYR A 328 -17.12 -4.41 -7.03
C TYR A 328 -17.40 -2.91 -6.94
N ARG A 329 -18.17 -2.32 -7.85
CA ARG A 329 -18.56 -0.90 -7.75
C ARG A 329 -19.33 -0.61 -6.46
N ARG A 330 -20.26 -1.48 -6.09
CA ARG A 330 -21.04 -1.34 -4.85
C ARG A 330 -20.15 -1.52 -3.62
N ARG A 331 -19.27 -2.52 -3.63
CA ARG A 331 -18.31 -2.75 -2.56
C ARG A 331 -17.33 -1.59 -2.43
N PHE A 332 -16.84 -1.05 -3.54
CA PHE A 332 -15.98 0.13 -3.57
C PHE A 332 -16.69 1.34 -2.95
N ALA A 333 -17.92 1.64 -3.37
CA ALA A 333 -18.69 2.73 -2.78
C ALA A 333 -18.82 2.56 -1.26
N ARG A 334 -19.07 1.34 -0.79
CA ARG A 334 -19.18 1.00 0.63
C ARG A 334 -17.90 1.30 1.40
N ILE A 335 -16.74 0.82 0.95
CA ILE A 335 -15.48 1.02 1.67
C ILE A 335 -14.99 2.47 1.66
N PHE A 336 -15.51 3.32 0.77
CA PHE A 336 -15.23 4.76 0.73
C PHE A 336 -16.35 5.63 1.31
N SER A 337 -17.43 5.07 1.84
CA SER A 337 -18.53 5.79 2.49
C SER A 337 -18.69 5.47 3.98
N GLU A 338 -18.53 4.20 4.38
CA GLU A 338 -18.74 3.79 5.77
C GLU A 338 -17.57 4.27 6.67
N PRO A 339 -17.86 4.93 7.81
CA PRO A 339 -16.83 5.49 8.70
C PRO A 339 -15.79 4.47 9.17
N ARG A 340 -16.20 3.22 9.44
CA ARG A 340 -15.29 2.16 9.93
C ARG A 340 -14.13 1.82 8.97
N TYR A 341 -14.24 2.16 7.68
CA TYR A 341 -13.13 1.97 6.73
C TYR A 341 -12.30 3.23 6.54
N ARG A 342 -12.76 4.41 7.01
CA ARG A 342 -12.15 5.70 6.67
C ARG A 342 -11.61 6.47 7.85
N ASP A 343 -12.23 6.30 9.00
CA ASP A 343 -11.92 7.01 10.24
C ASP A 343 -11.28 6.07 11.25
N LEU A 344 -10.15 6.47 11.81
CA LEU A 344 -9.38 5.62 12.72
C LEU A 344 -10.17 5.29 13.99
N ARG A 345 -10.84 6.29 14.60
CA ARG A 345 -11.60 6.09 15.84
C ARG A 345 -12.81 5.18 15.61
N ALA A 346 -13.54 5.40 14.51
CA ALA A 346 -14.67 4.54 14.12
C ALA A 346 -14.21 3.10 13.82
N ASN A 347 -13.06 2.92 13.17
CA ASN A 347 -12.46 1.63 12.92
C ASN A 347 -12.07 0.91 14.22
N LEU A 348 -11.38 1.60 15.12
CA LEU A 348 -10.98 1.05 16.41
C LEU A 348 -12.18 0.64 17.25
N ARG A 349 -13.23 1.46 17.32
CA ARG A 349 -14.49 1.12 18.03
C ARG A 349 -15.20 -0.09 17.40
N TYR A 350 -15.21 -0.19 16.08
CA TYR A 350 -15.75 -1.36 15.39
C TYR A 350 -15.00 -2.64 15.78
N PHE A 351 -13.66 -2.60 15.77
CA PHE A 351 -12.85 -3.75 16.16
C PHE A 351 -12.95 -4.04 17.66
N GLU A 352 -13.02 -3.03 18.52
CA GLU A 352 -13.24 -3.23 19.96
C GLU A 352 -14.52 -4.05 20.21
N ALA A 353 -15.64 -3.66 19.58
CA ALA A 353 -16.90 -4.41 19.67
C ALA A 353 -16.80 -5.82 19.08
N LEU A 354 -16.01 -6.01 18.02
CA LEU A 354 -15.81 -7.31 17.38
C LEU A 354 -15.00 -8.25 18.29
N TYR A 355 -13.92 -7.74 18.89
CA TYR A 355 -13.09 -8.51 19.82
C TYR A 355 -13.80 -8.77 21.15
N ALA A 356 -14.65 -7.86 21.65
CA ALA A 356 -15.50 -8.09 22.83
C ALA A 356 -16.40 -9.34 22.60
N ARG A 357 -17.09 -9.38 21.46
CA ARG A 357 -17.91 -10.55 21.09
C ARG A 357 -17.07 -11.83 20.95
N ALA A 358 -15.84 -11.73 20.44
CA ALA A 358 -14.95 -12.88 20.33
C ALA A 358 -14.54 -13.44 21.72
N LEU A 359 -14.34 -12.56 22.69
CA LEU A 359 -14.05 -12.92 24.09
C LEU A 359 -15.25 -13.58 24.77
N GLU A 360 -16.48 -13.14 24.49
CA GLU A 360 -17.72 -13.71 25.01
C GLU A 360 -18.03 -15.08 24.41
N ALA A 361 -17.67 -15.31 23.14
CA ALA A 361 -17.91 -16.56 22.41
C ALA A 361 -17.03 -17.74 22.87
N ARG A 362 -16.58 -17.76 24.13
CA ARG A 362 -15.79 -18.84 24.72
C ARG A 362 -16.62 -20.11 24.86
N GLY A 363 -16.29 -21.17 24.13
CA GLY A 363 -16.91 -22.47 24.30
C GLY A 363 -17.37 -23.24 23.07
N GLY A 364 -17.22 -22.69 21.85
CA GLY A 364 -17.58 -23.40 20.61
C GLY A 364 -16.61 -24.55 20.33
N GLY A 365 -17.11 -25.80 20.22
CA GLY A 365 -16.33 -26.98 19.86
C GLY A 365 -15.94 -27.02 18.38
N GLY A 366 -14.97 -27.87 18.04
CA GLY A 366 -14.60 -28.19 16.64
C GLY A 366 -13.20 -27.76 16.20
N GLN A 367 -12.44 -27.04 17.04
CA GLN A 367 -11.06 -26.66 16.76
C GLN A 367 -10.08 -27.47 17.62
N SER A 368 -8.81 -27.60 17.17
CA SER A 368 -7.77 -28.16 18.03
C SER A 368 -7.55 -27.26 19.25
N SER A 369 -7.28 -27.88 20.42
CA SER A 369 -7.04 -27.16 21.67
C SER A 369 -5.87 -26.15 21.56
N GLY A 370 -4.85 -26.50 20.78
CA GLY A 370 -3.70 -25.60 20.50
C GLY A 370 -4.05 -24.37 19.70
N PHE A 371 -4.88 -24.51 18.64
CA PHE A 371 -5.37 -23.36 17.89
C PHE A 371 -6.22 -22.46 18.78
N ARG A 372 -7.17 -23.03 19.53
CA ARG A 372 -8.09 -22.27 20.37
C ARG A 372 -7.35 -21.43 21.40
N ARG A 373 -6.39 -22.00 22.10
CA ARG A 373 -5.58 -21.26 23.08
C ARG A 373 -4.87 -20.07 22.45
N ARG A 374 -4.14 -20.28 21.33
CA ARG A 374 -3.45 -19.17 20.61
C ARG A 374 -4.42 -18.11 20.13
N TYR A 375 -5.59 -18.51 19.67
CA TYR A 375 -6.62 -17.60 19.22
C TYR A 375 -7.15 -16.72 20.38
N ASP A 376 -7.46 -17.32 21.52
CA ASP A 376 -7.95 -16.61 22.70
C ASP A 376 -6.89 -15.64 23.26
N GLU A 377 -5.61 -16.03 23.27
CA GLU A 377 -4.47 -15.18 23.63
C GLU A 377 -4.35 -13.99 22.68
N TYR A 378 -4.39 -14.22 21.36
CA TYR A 378 -4.36 -13.19 20.34
C TYR A 378 -5.52 -12.19 20.48
N VAL A 379 -6.75 -12.70 20.62
CA VAL A 379 -7.94 -11.86 20.78
C VAL A 379 -7.84 -10.99 22.04
N ALA A 380 -7.34 -11.53 23.15
CA ALA A 380 -7.16 -10.75 24.38
C ALA A 380 -6.10 -9.66 24.22
N GLN A 381 -4.98 -9.95 23.57
CA GLN A 381 -3.91 -8.99 23.31
C GLN A 381 -4.38 -7.86 22.39
N GLU A 382 -5.02 -8.18 21.26
CA GLU A 382 -5.51 -7.15 20.33
C GLU A 382 -6.64 -6.29 20.94
N ALA A 383 -7.54 -6.90 21.72
CA ALA A 383 -8.55 -6.13 22.45
C ALA A 383 -7.94 -5.14 23.46
N ALA A 384 -6.87 -5.54 24.16
CA ALA A 384 -6.16 -4.64 25.09
C ALA A 384 -5.46 -3.50 24.35
N LYS A 385 -4.78 -3.80 23.26
CA LYS A 385 -4.10 -2.83 22.38
C LYS A 385 -5.08 -1.78 21.83
N ILE A 386 -6.23 -2.22 21.30
CA ILE A 386 -7.27 -1.33 20.75
C ILE A 386 -7.80 -0.40 21.81
N ARG A 387 -8.09 -0.89 23.03
CA ARG A 387 -8.52 -0.04 24.16
C ARG A 387 -7.45 0.99 24.54
N GLY A 388 -6.17 0.62 24.49
CA GLY A 388 -5.06 1.56 24.67
C GLY A 388 -5.06 2.67 23.63
N HIS A 389 -5.20 2.32 22.35
CA HIS A 389 -5.25 3.28 21.26
C HIS A 389 -6.46 4.23 21.38
N LEU A 390 -7.64 3.72 21.76
CA LEU A 390 -8.84 4.53 21.95
C LEU A 390 -8.65 5.54 23.07
N ARG A 391 -8.11 5.13 24.22
CA ARG A 391 -7.77 6.06 25.33
C ARG A 391 -6.82 7.15 24.87
N CYS A 392 -5.72 6.79 24.19
CA CYS A 392 -4.79 7.78 23.64
C CYS A 392 -5.46 8.81 22.70
N LEU A 393 -6.45 8.41 21.92
CA LEU A 393 -7.20 9.33 21.06
C LEU A 393 -8.18 10.22 21.86
N GLU A 394 -8.72 9.72 22.95
CA GLU A 394 -9.60 10.47 23.85
C GLU A 394 -8.81 11.54 24.61
N ASP A 395 -7.72 11.15 25.26
CA ASP A 395 -6.83 12.07 25.99
C ASP A 395 -6.28 13.18 25.08
N ALA A 396 -5.87 12.84 23.84
CA ALA A 396 -5.41 13.84 22.88
C ALA A 396 -6.52 14.80 22.42
N GLY A 397 -7.76 14.33 22.35
CA GLY A 397 -8.92 15.15 22.02
C GLY A 397 -9.28 16.14 23.14
N GLU A 398 -9.20 15.71 24.39
CA GLU A 398 -9.45 16.56 25.57
C GLU A 398 -8.39 17.66 25.70
N LEU A 399 -7.10 17.31 25.56
CA LEU A 399 -6.01 18.30 25.58
C LEU A 399 -6.13 19.36 24.48
N LEU A 400 -6.60 18.96 23.29
CA LEU A 400 -6.83 19.90 22.20
C LEU A 400 -8.01 20.83 22.48
N ALA A 401 -9.07 20.32 23.08
CA ALA A 401 -10.24 21.10 23.47
C ALA A 401 -9.89 22.12 24.55
N GLU A 402 -9.09 21.73 25.56
CA GLU A 402 -8.60 22.64 26.61
C GLU A 402 -7.67 23.74 26.06
N ALA A 403 -6.84 23.43 25.07
CA ALA A 403 -5.94 24.39 24.44
C ALA A 403 -6.65 25.42 23.54
N LEU A 404 -7.88 25.13 23.11
CA LEU A 404 -8.72 26.01 22.28
C LEU A 404 -9.76 26.80 23.09
N ALA A 405 -9.96 26.49 24.36
CA ALA A 405 -10.86 27.19 25.28
C ALA A 405 -10.12 28.34 26.01
#